data_51002f398f9f58cf4dd5727a6316982e
#
_entry.id   51002f398f9f58cf4dd5727a6316982e
#
_cell.length_a   1.000
_cell.length_b   1.000
_cell.length_c   1.000
_cell.angle_alpha   90.00
_cell.angle_beta   90.00
_cell.angle_gamma   90.00
#
_symmetry.space_group_name_H-M   'P 1'
#
loop_
_entity.id
_entity.type
_entity.pdbx_description
1 polymer ?
#
loop_
_entity_poly.entity_id
_entity_poly.type
_entity_poly.pdbx_seq_one_letter_code
_entity_poly.pdbx_strand_id
1 'polypeptide(L)'
;MDSNFPRINQLPPYVFDEIQNLKAAARKRGEDIIDFGMGNPDQSTPTEIVDKLRESALDGSTHRYSQSKGIPRLRKSICDWYERRYQVHLDPESEAVVT
;
A
#
# COMPACT_ATOMS: atom_id res chain seq x y z
N MET A 1 34.17 -17.48 -0.81
CA MET A 1 34.11 -16.31 -1.69
C MET A 1 33.83 -15.10 -0.78
N ASP A 2 34.81 -14.22 -0.67
CA ASP A 2 34.63 -12.97 0.08
C ASP A 2 33.68 -12.06 -0.73
N SER A 3 32.43 -12.01 -0.32
CA SER A 3 31.42 -11.15 -0.96
C SER A 3 31.46 -9.73 -0.36
N ASN A 4 32.62 -9.10 -0.48
CA ASN A 4 32.77 -7.69 -0.08
C ASN A 4 32.30 -6.79 -1.23
N PHE A 5 31.16 -6.12 -1.03
CA PHE A 5 30.61 -5.16 -1.98
C PHE A 5 30.81 -3.72 -1.46
N PRO A 6 31.92 -3.04 -1.82
CA PRO A 6 32.27 -1.75 -1.22
C PRO A 6 31.19 -0.68 -1.37
N ARG A 7 30.42 -0.70 -2.45
CA ARG A 7 29.31 0.26 -2.67
C ARG A 7 28.13 0.01 -1.73
N ILE A 8 27.86 -1.25 -1.43
CA ILE A 8 26.79 -1.61 -0.48
C ILE A 8 27.19 -1.20 0.93
N ASN A 9 28.46 -1.41 1.30
CA ASN A 9 28.99 -1.06 2.60
C ASN A 9 29.03 0.45 2.87
N GLN A 10 28.89 1.29 1.83
CA GLN A 10 28.82 2.75 1.93
C GLN A 10 27.39 3.26 2.09
N LEU A 11 26.37 2.42 1.89
CA LEU A 11 24.99 2.82 2.11
C LEU A 11 24.76 3.05 3.61
N PRO A 12 24.12 4.18 3.98
CA PRO A 12 23.71 4.37 5.35
C PRO A 12 22.70 3.28 5.75
N PRO A 13 22.65 2.89 7.04
CA PRO A 13 21.63 1.99 7.53
C PRO A 13 20.22 2.52 7.18
N TYR A 14 19.32 1.60 6.86
CA TYR A 14 17.94 1.98 6.60
C TYR A 14 17.28 2.40 7.93
N VAL A 15 16.94 3.67 8.03
CA VAL A 15 16.49 4.28 9.29
C VAL A 15 15.29 3.58 9.93
N PHE A 16 14.39 3.02 9.11
CA PHE A 16 13.24 2.29 9.64
C PHE A 16 13.63 0.96 10.29
N ASP A 17 14.69 0.29 9.82
CA ASP A 17 15.20 -0.93 10.46
C ASP A 17 15.82 -0.61 11.81
N GLU A 18 16.56 0.50 11.94
CA GLU A 18 17.10 0.95 13.22
C GLU A 18 15.98 1.24 14.23
N ILE A 19 14.93 1.95 13.80
CA ILE A 19 13.76 2.24 14.63
C ILE A 19 13.05 0.95 15.05
N GLN A 20 12.86 -0.01 14.15
CA GLN A 20 12.27 -1.29 14.48
C GLN A 20 13.10 -2.08 15.50
N ASN A 21 14.42 -2.07 15.36
CA ASN A 21 15.32 -2.73 16.30
C ASN A 21 15.26 -2.08 17.69
N LEU A 22 15.22 -0.74 17.77
CA LEU A 22 15.05 -0.02 19.02
C LEU A 22 13.73 -0.35 19.71
N LYS A 23 12.62 -0.36 18.96
CA LYS A 23 11.29 -0.75 19.46
C LYS A 23 11.28 -2.21 19.96
N ALA A 24 11.87 -3.12 19.21
CA ALA A 24 11.96 -4.52 19.60
C ALA A 24 12.78 -4.71 20.89
N ALA A 25 13.88 -4.00 21.04
CA ALA A 25 14.71 -4.04 22.23
C ALA A 25 13.96 -3.46 23.47
N ALA A 26 13.24 -2.37 23.30
CA ALA A 26 12.46 -1.75 24.37
C ALA A 26 11.29 -2.66 24.83
N ARG A 27 10.57 -3.26 23.88
CA ARG A 27 9.53 -4.27 24.21
C ARG A 27 10.07 -5.46 24.97
N LYS A 28 11.28 -5.95 24.63
CA LYS A 28 11.94 -7.05 25.38
C LYS A 28 12.27 -6.65 26.82
N ARG A 29 12.47 -5.37 27.12
CA ARG A 29 12.65 -4.86 28.49
C ARG A 29 11.33 -4.63 29.23
N GLY A 30 10.18 -4.90 28.57
CA GLY A 30 8.84 -4.70 29.16
C GLY A 30 8.35 -3.26 29.12
N GLU A 31 8.98 -2.40 28.28
CA GLU A 31 8.56 -1.01 28.13
C GLU A 31 7.27 -0.94 27.30
N ASP A 32 6.30 -0.14 27.74
CA ASP A 32 5.10 0.20 27.00
C ASP A 32 5.44 1.29 25.99
N ILE A 33 5.36 0.94 24.69
CA ILE A 33 5.77 1.82 23.60
C ILE A 33 4.54 2.33 22.86
N ILE A 34 4.38 3.66 22.84
CA ILE A 34 3.43 4.33 21.98
C ILE A 34 4.14 4.69 20.67
N ASP A 35 3.73 4.06 19.57
CA ASP A 35 4.40 4.17 18.28
C ASP A 35 3.65 5.11 17.32
N PHE A 36 4.21 6.29 17.10
CA PHE A 36 3.76 7.26 16.09
C PHE A 36 4.68 7.34 14.88
N GLY A 37 5.61 6.38 14.73
CA GLY A 37 6.63 6.41 13.68
C GLY A 37 6.11 6.11 12.29
N MET A 38 4.93 5.50 12.16
CA MET A 38 4.32 5.18 10.87
C MET A 38 2.81 5.35 10.94
N GLY A 39 2.25 6.05 9.96
CA GLY A 39 0.81 6.30 9.85
C GLY A 39 0.04 5.11 9.28
N ASN A 40 0.16 3.94 9.89
CA ASN A 40 -0.65 2.79 9.51
C ASN A 40 -2.08 2.90 10.05
N PRO A 41 -3.09 2.52 9.26
CA PRO A 41 -4.44 2.35 9.78
C PRO A 41 -4.44 1.33 10.93
N ASP A 42 -5.10 1.65 12.03
CA ASP A 42 -5.27 0.79 13.21
C ASP A 42 -6.54 -0.05 13.16
N GLN A 43 -7.47 0.31 12.28
CA GLN A 43 -8.71 -0.39 12.07
C GLN A 43 -8.60 -1.45 10.96
N SER A 44 -9.31 -2.54 11.13
CA SER A 44 -9.42 -3.57 10.10
C SER A 44 -10.10 -3.03 8.84
N THR A 45 -9.70 -3.55 7.68
CA THR A 45 -10.42 -3.26 6.43
C THR A 45 -11.89 -3.67 6.56
N PRO A 46 -12.85 -2.85 6.12
CA PRO A 46 -14.27 -3.21 6.11
C PRO A 46 -14.53 -4.55 5.43
N THR A 47 -15.43 -5.34 6.02
CA THR A 47 -15.69 -6.73 5.59
C THR A 47 -16.13 -6.79 4.12
N GLU A 48 -16.92 -5.83 3.66
CA GLU A 48 -17.40 -5.74 2.28
C GLU A 48 -16.24 -5.64 1.27
N ILE A 49 -15.17 -4.94 1.63
CA ILE A 49 -13.97 -4.80 0.80
C ILE A 49 -13.20 -6.13 0.78
N VAL A 50 -13.06 -6.77 1.95
CA VAL A 50 -12.38 -8.06 2.08
C VAL A 50 -13.13 -9.15 1.29
N ASP A 51 -14.46 -9.20 1.41
CA ASP A 51 -15.29 -10.16 0.69
C ASP A 51 -15.21 -9.94 -0.82
N LYS A 52 -15.21 -8.70 -1.28
CA LYS A 52 -15.04 -8.40 -2.70
C LYS A 52 -13.66 -8.76 -3.24
N LEU A 53 -12.62 -8.56 -2.47
CA LEU A 53 -11.28 -9.03 -2.81
C LEU A 53 -11.24 -10.56 -2.92
N ARG A 54 -11.85 -11.26 -1.96
CA ARG A 54 -11.94 -12.73 -1.94
C ARG A 54 -12.70 -13.26 -3.17
N GLU A 55 -13.86 -12.68 -3.48
CA GLU A 55 -14.63 -13.01 -4.67
C GLU A 55 -13.77 -12.84 -5.94
N SER A 56 -13.11 -11.70 -6.08
CA SER A 56 -12.26 -11.42 -7.24
C SER A 56 -11.04 -12.35 -7.32
N ALA A 57 -10.45 -12.72 -6.19
CA ALA A 57 -9.33 -13.66 -6.15
C ALA A 57 -9.70 -15.08 -6.52
N LEU A 58 -10.97 -15.47 -6.43
CA LEU A 58 -11.47 -16.78 -6.87
C LEU A 58 -11.84 -16.81 -8.36
N ASP A 59 -11.96 -15.65 -9.00
CA ASP A 59 -12.25 -15.54 -10.41
C ASP A 59 -10.96 -15.55 -11.24
N GLY A 60 -10.64 -16.68 -11.88
CA GLY A 60 -9.45 -16.82 -12.72
C GLY A 60 -9.35 -15.82 -13.87
N SER A 61 -10.44 -15.16 -14.27
CA SER A 61 -10.40 -14.11 -15.30
C SER A 61 -9.67 -12.84 -14.84
N THR A 62 -9.54 -12.64 -13.53
CA THR A 62 -8.84 -11.50 -12.92
C THR A 62 -7.33 -11.74 -12.76
N HIS A 63 -6.83 -12.98 -12.97
CA HIS A 63 -5.42 -13.36 -12.80
C HIS A 63 -4.60 -13.00 -14.05
N ARG A 64 -4.59 -11.75 -14.45
CA ARG A 64 -3.91 -11.27 -15.64
C ARG A 64 -2.91 -10.19 -15.31
N TYR A 65 -2.07 -9.88 -16.29
CA TYR A 65 -1.20 -8.71 -16.21
C TYR A 65 -2.03 -7.45 -15.97
N SER A 66 -1.52 -6.59 -15.07
CA SER A 66 -2.14 -5.30 -14.83
C SER A 66 -2.07 -4.41 -16.07
N GLN A 67 -3.10 -3.62 -16.28
CA GLN A 67 -3.07 -2.57 -17.31
C GLN A 67 -2.33 -1.35 -16.74
N SER A 68 -1.44 -0.74 -17.53
CA SER A 68 -0.60 0.38 -17.11
C SER A 68 -1.37 1.59 -16.55
N LYS A 69 -2.59 1.81 -17.03
CA LYS A 69 -3.48 2.89 -16.52
C LYS A 69 -4.47 2.42 -15.45
N GLY A 70 -4.45 1.14 -15.09
CA GLY A 70 -5.52 0.51 -14.33
C GLY A 70 -6.72 0.10 -15.19
N ILE A 71 -7.56 -0.79 -14.68
CA ILE A 71 -8.73 -1.30 -15.42
C ILE A 71 -9.77 -0.20 -15.64
N PRO A 72 -10.42 -0.15 -16.84
CA PRO A 72 -11.39 0.91 -17.17
C PRO A 72 -12.51 1.07 -16.13
N ARG A 73 -13.01 -0.04 -15.60
CA ARG A 73 -14.07 -0.03 -14.58
C ARG A 73 -13.65 0.69 -13.30
N LEU A 74 -12.39 0.51 -12.85
CA LEU A 74 -11.88 1.21 -11.67
C LEU A 74 -11.73 2.70 -11.93
N ARG A 75 -11.14 3.09 -13.08
CA ARG A 75 -11.01 4.51 -13.47
C ARG A 75 -12.37 5.19 -13.52
N LYS A 76 -13.36 4.54 -14.17
CA LYS A 76 -14.73 5.06 -14.19
C LYS A 76 -15.31 5.22 -12.78
N SER A 77 -15.14 4.23 -11.91
CA SER A 77 -15.65 4.30 -10.53
C SER A 77 -15.00 5.43 -9.73
N ILE A 78 -13.73 5.71 -9.97
CA ILE A 78 -13.03 6.86 -9.36
C ILE A 78 -13.66 8.16 -9.83
N CYS A 79 -13.84 8.35 -11.13
CA CYS A 79 -14.46 9.55 -11.70
C CYS A 79 -15.89 9.74 -11.19
N ASP A 80 -16.72 8.69 -11.20
CA ASP A 80 -18.09 8.70 -10.68
C ASP A 80 -18.11 9.07 -9.17
N TRP A 81 -17.11 8.65 -8.40
CA TRP A 81 -17.00 9.01 -7.00
C TRP A 81 -16.66 10.49 -6.80
N TYR A 82 -15.71 11.03 -7.57
CA TYR A 82 -15.36 12.46 -7.55
C TYR A 82 -16.55 13.34 -7.95
N GLU A 83 -17.31 12.92 -8.97
CA GLU A 83 -18.51 13.63 -9.39
C GLU A 83 -19.55 13.68 -8.25
N ARG A 84 -19.88 12.52 -7.65
CA ARG A 84 -20.86 12.45 -6.55
C ARG A 84 -20.43 13.20 -5.30
N ARG A 85 -19.14 13.16 -4.96
CA ARG A 85 -18.65 13.67 -3.68
C ARG A 85 -18.26 15.14 -3.73
N TYR A 86 -17.73 15.57 -4.87
CA TYR A 86 -17.14 16.90 -5.03
C TYR A 86 -17.70 17.69 -6.21
N GLN A 87 -18.60 17.12 -7.00
CA GLN A 87 -19.16 17.73 -8.23
C GLN A 87 -18.07 18.05 -9.27
N VAL A 88 -17.02 17.23 -9.29
CA VAL A 88 -15.92 17.32 -10.26
C VAL A 88 -16.12 16.25 -11.33
N HIS A 89 -16.32 16.70 -12.57
CA HIS A 89 -16.41 15.81 -13.73
C HIS A 89 -15.01 15.53 -14.28
N LEU A 90 -14.65 14.26 -14.37
CA LEU A 90 -13.38 13.78 -14.90
C LEU A 90 -13.64 12.76 -16.02
N ASP A 91 -12.82 12.81 -17.07
CA ASP A 91 -12.81 11.78 -18.12
C ASP A 91 -11.98 10.57 -17.67
N PRO A 92 -12.59 9.37 -17.52
CA PRO A 92 -11.86 8.18 -17.09
C PRO A 92 -10.78 7.71 -18.07
N GLU A 93 -10.79 8.17 -19.34
CA GLU A 93 -9.78 7.76 -20.32
C GLU A 93 -8.55 8.65 -20.34
N SER A 94 -8.69 9.93 -20.03
CA SER A 94 -7.61 10.92 -20.13
C SER A 94 -7.19 11.53 -18.79
N GLU A 95 -8.04 11.50 -17.76
CA GLU A 95 -7.81 12.22 -16.49
C GLU A 95 -7.74 11.29 -15.28
N ALA A 96 -7.86 9.97 -15.45
CA ALA A 96 -7.74 9.00 -14.38
C ALA A 96 -6.68 7.93 -14.68
N VAL A 97 -5.78 7.71 -13.72
CA VAL A 97 -4.75 6.67 -13.76
C VAL A 97 -4.64 5.99 -12.40
N VAL A 98 -4.44 4.68 -12.41
CA VAL A 98 -4.15 3.88 -11.21
C VAL A 98 -2.68 3.46 -11.27
N THR A 99 -1.91 3.83 -10.26
CA THR A 99 -0.46 3.53 -10.14
C THR A 99 -0.20 2.50 -9.07
#